data_f7ce7cc37cc5ee88e0b63e862a68f5d4
#
_entry.id   f7ce7cc37cc5ee88e0b63e862a68f5d4
#
_cell.length_a   1.000
_cell.length_b   1.000
_cell.length_c   1.000
_cell.angle_alpha   90.00
_cell.angle_beta   90.00
_cell.angle_gamma   90.00
#
_symmetry.space_group_name_H-M   'P 1'
#
loop_
_entity.id
_entity.type
_entity.pdbx_description
1 polymer ?
#
loop_
_entity_poly.entity_id
_entity_poly.type
_entity_poly.pdbx_seq_one_letter_code
_entity_poly.pdbx_strand_id
1 'polypeptide(L)'
;RLMSERSSEEKDAVQAAEASSGTLRREVLSEKLASLRERTDRARQRAKTLGVLFKSIASAVIGAVTLMMLLGEFDINLGPLIAGAGILGVAIGFGAQSLVRDLLCGIFMLIEDQYGVGDVIDAGDATGTVESVGLRTTKIRDRHGTLWHIPNGEIRRVGNMSQLWAKAILDIDVAYDTDLDLAMETIKTVADGVWDEQLEAATIVEEPVISGVQNFGSDAITIRLSVKTEPAEQWSTGRVLRK
;
A
#
# COMPACT_ATOMS: atom_id res chain seq x y z
N ARG A 1 -10.01 -29.68 59.01
CA ARG A 1 -11.14 -29.97 58.09
C ARG A 1 -11.39 -28.80 57.13
N LEU A 2 -11.51 -27.56 57.60
CA LEU A 2 -11.73 -26.34 56.79
C LEU A 2 -10.57 -25.95 55.85
N MET A 3 -9.31 -26.32 56.15
CA MET A 3 -8.18 -26.07 55.28
C MET A 3 -8.07 -27.07 54.11
N SER A 4 -8.55 -28.31 54.26
CA SER A 4 -8.56 -29.30 53.19
C SER A 4 -9.67 -29.06 52.17
N GLU A 5 -10.80 -28.51 52.60
CA GLU A 5 -11.92 -28.14 51.72
C GLU A 5 -11.59 -26.95 50.84
N ARG A 6 -10.92 -25.90 51.35
CA ARG A 6 -10.45 -24.76 50.57
C ARG A 6 -9.38 -25.15 49.50
N SER A 7 -8.51 -26.11 49.85
CA SER A 7 -7.48 -26.58 48.90
C SER A 7 -8.09 -27.43 47.78
N SER A 8 -9.22 -28.10 47.99
CA SER A 8 -9.91 -28.85 46.93
C SER A 8 -10.71 -27.92 46.00
N GLU A 9 -11.42 -26.92 46.54
CA GLU A 9 -12.14 -25.93 45.77
C GLU A 9 -11.20 -25.07 44.85
N GLU A 10 -10.02 -24.74 45.38
CA GLU A 10 -9.01 -23.98 44.60
C GLU A 10 -8.44 -24.81 43.42
N LYS A 11 -8.22 -26.11 43.65
CA LYS A 11 -7.78 -27.03 42.57
C LYS A 11 -8.85 -27.24 41.50
N ASP A 12 -10.10 -27.40 41.91
CA ASP A 12 -11.23 -27.59 41.02
C ASP A 12 -11.48 -26.31 40.17
N ALA A 13 -11.32 -25.13 40.77
CA ALA A 13 -11.42 -23.85 40.06
C ALA A 13 -10.30 -23.65 39.04
N VAL A 14 -9.05 -24.00 39.38
CA VAL A 14 -7.91 -23.96 38.45
C VAL A 14 -8.10 -24.93 37.29
N GLN A 15 -8.57 -26.15 37.58
CA GLN A 15 -8.79 -27.17 36.57
C GLN A 15 -9.97 -26.81 35.62
N ALA A 16 -11.01 -26.16 36.13
CA ALA A 16 -12.11 -25.63 35.32
C ALA A 16 -11.65 -24.45 34.43
N ALA A 17 -10.80 -23.57 34.95
CA ALA A 17 -10.22 -22.45 34.16
C ALA A 17 -9.29 -22.93 33.05
N GLU A 18 -8.47 -23.95 33.30
CA GLU A 18 -7.62 -24.56 32.28
C GLU A 18 -8.44 -25.29 31.22
N ALA A 19 -9.49 -26.02 31.60
CA ALA A 19 -10.39 -26.68 30.66
C ALA A 19 -11.14 -25.66 29.76
N SER A 20 -11.60 -24.55 30.34
CA SER A 20 -12.30 -23.50 29.61
C SER A 20 -11.37 -22.75 28.63
N SER A 21 -10.12 -22.49 29.05
CA SER A 21 -9.11 -21.87 28.19
C SER A 21 -8.71 -22.77 27.01
N GLY A 22 -8.66 -24.09 27.24
CA GLY A 22 -8.39 -25.11 26.22
C GLY A 22 -9.50 -25.23 25.17
N THR A 23 -10.77 -25.11 25.60
CA THR A 23 -11.93 -25.13 24.67
C THR A 23 -12.00 -23.87 23.84
N LEU A 24 -11.83 -22.68 24.40
CA LEU A 24 -11.78 -21.40 23.69
C LEU A 24 -10.65 -21.38 22.67
N ARG A 25 -9.47 -21.88 23.04
CA ARG A 25 -8.32 -21.97 22.12
C ARG A 25 -8.59 -22.91 20.96
N ARG A 26 -9.28 -24.03 21.17
CA ARG A 26 -9.69 -24.98 20.12
C ARG A 26 -10.74 -24.37 19.19
N GLU A 27 -11.73 -23.64 19.71
CA GLU A 27 -12.75 -22.96 18.92
C GLU A 27 -12.12 -21.88 18.02
N VAL A 28 -11.27 -21.00 18.56
CA VAL A 28 -10.56 -19.98 17.78
C VAL A 28 -9.65 -20.61 16.71
N LEU A 29 -9.02 -21.75 17.04
CA LEU A 29 -8.18 -22.46 16.07
C LEU A 29 -9.03 -23.10 14.97
N SER A 30 -10.17 -23.70 15.30
CA SER A 30 -11.09 -24.31 14.34
C SER A 30 -11.71 -23.26 13.40
N GLU A 31 -12.08 -22.10 13.93
CA GLU A 31 -12.60 -20.97 13.14
C GLU A 31 -11.52 -20.40 12.18
N LYS A 32 -10.29 -20.24 12.67
CA LYS A 32 -9.15 -19.84 11.84
C LYS A 32 -8.85 -20.86 10.74
N LEU A 33 -8.91 -22.15 11.05
CA LEU A 33 -8.71 -23.21 10.05
C LEU A 33 -9.86 -23.26 9.04
N ALA A 34 -11.11 -23.04 9.48
CA ALA A 34 -12.26 -22.95 8.57
C ALA A 34 -12.13 -21.77 7.61
N SER A 35 -11.74 -20.60 8.10
CA SER A 35 -11.52 -19.41 7.28
C SER A 35 -10.38 -19.59 6.26
N LEU A 36 -9.30 -20.28 6.63
CA LEU A 36 -8.20 -20.61 5.73
C LEU A 36 -8.64 -21.61 4.65
N ARG A 37 -9.42 -22.63 5.00
CA ARG A 37 -10.00 -23.60 4.03
C ARG A 37 -10.90 -22.90 3.04
N GLU A 38 -11.79 -22.03 3.50
CA GLU A 38 -12.69 -21.27 2.62
C GLU A 38 -11.93 -20.38 1.62
N ARG A 39 -10.85 -19.71 2.06
CA ARG A 39 -9.97 -18.94 1.18
C ARG A 39 -9.29 -19.83 0.13
N THR A 40 -8.84 -21.01 0.54
CA THR A 40 -8.17 -21.97 -0.35
C THR A 40 -9.15 -22.55 -1.38
N ASP A 41 -10.38 -22.85 -0.98
CA ASP A 41 -11.41 -23.36 -1.88
C ASP A 41 -11.86 -22.32 -2.90
N ARG A 42 -12.02 -21.07 -2.49
CA ARG A 42 -12.27 -19.95 -3.42
C ARG A 42 -11.12 -19.74 -4.41
N ALA A 43 -9.86 -19.86 -3.96
CA ALA A 43 -8.70 -19.78 -4.85
C ALA A 43 -8.67 -20.93 -5.87
N ARG A 44 -8.96 -22.17 -5.44
CA ARG A 44 -9.05 -23.34 -6.33
C ARG A 44 -10.18 -23.23 -7.36
N GLN A 45 -11.36 -22.74 -6.95
CA GLN A 45 -12.46 -22.50 -7.87
C GLN A 45 -12.10 -21.47 -8.94
N ARG A 46 -11.49 -20.35 -8.54
CA ARG A 46 -11.00 -19.33 -9.50
C ARG A 46 -9.97 -19.89 -10.47
N ALA A 47 -8.99 -20.65 -9.96
CA ALA A 47 -7.97 -21.29 -10.79
C ALA A 47 -8.60 -22.28 -11.79
N LYS A 48 -9.60 -23.09 -11.37
CA LYS A 48 -10.33 -24.00 -12.24
C LYS A 48 -11.10 -23.28 -13.35
N THR A 49 -11.82 -22.20 -12.98
CA THR A 49 -12.59 -21.40 -13.96
C THR A 49 -11.64 -20.75 -14.97
N LEU A 50 -10.53 -20.16 -14.52
CA LEU A 50 -9.52 -19.60 -15.41
C LEU A 50 -8.90 -20.66 -16.30
N GLY A 51 -8.58 -21.85 -15.78
CA GLY A 51 -8.06 -22.96 -16.57
C GLY A 51 -9.02 -23.40 -17.69
N VAL A 52 -10.33 -23.45 -17.40
CA VAL A 52 -11.36 -23.78 -18.42
C VAL A 52 -11.41 -22.68 -19.48
N LEU A 53 -11.39 -21.40 -19.09
CA LEU A 53 -11.39 -20.28 -20.04
C LEU A 53 -10.16 -20.30 -20.96
N PHE A 54 -8.96 -20.46 -20.40
CA PHE A 54 -7.73 -20.55 -21.19
C PHE A 54 -7.73 -21.75 -22.13
N LYS A 55 -8.21 -22.91 -21.66
CA LYS A 55 -8.35 -24.09 -22.50
C LYS A 55 -9.32 -23.83 -23.67
N SER A 56 -10.45 -23.19 -23.41
CA SER A 56 -11.45 -22.88 -24.44
C SER A 56 -10.90 -21.92 -25.50
N ILE A 57 -10.21 -20.86 -25.06
CA ILE A 57 -9.57 -19.90 -25.96
C ILE A 57 -8.48 -20.58 -26.80
N ALA A 58 -7.58 -21.33 -26.15
CA ALA A 58 -6.53 -22.07 -26.86
C ALA A 58 -7.11 -23.06 -27.88
N SER A 59 -8.16 -23.81 -27.48
CA SER A 59 -8.84 -24.75 -28.40
C SER A 59 -9.48 -24.04 -29.58
N ALA A 60 -10.09 -22.88 -29.37
CA ALA A 60 -10.69 -22.08 -30.44
C ALA A 60 -9.62 -21.56 -31.42
N VAL A 61 -8.50 -21.06 -30.92
CA VAL A 61 -7.37 -20.58 -31.75
C VAL A 61 -6.76 -21.72 -32.55
N ILE A 62 -6.46 -22.88 -31.89
CA ILE A 62 -5.90 -24.05 -32.56
C ILE A 62 -6.91 -24.57 -33.63
N GLY A 63 -8.17 -24.64 -33.30
CA GLY A 63 -9.22 -25.07 -34.26
C GLY A 63 -9.32 -24.14 -35.46
N ALA A 64 -9.26 -22.82 -35.25
CA ALA A 64 -9.28 -21.85 -36.37
C ALA A 64 -8.04 -21.97 -37.25
N VAL A 65 -6.85 -22.12 -36.67
CA VAL A 65 -5.62 -22.32 -37.43
C VAL A 65 -5.67 -23.64 -38.22
N THR A 66 -6.09 -24.74 -37.57
CA THR A 66 -6.23 -26.04 -38.24
C THR A 66 -7.23 -25.98 -39.38
N LEU A 67 -8.37 -25.32 -39.19
CA LEU A 67 -9.35 -25.12 -40.23
C LEU A 67 -8.78 -24.33 -41.42
N MET A 68 -8.05 -23.25 -41.14
CA MET A 68 -7.40 -22.49 -42.22
C MET A 68 -6.36 -23.32 -42.97
N MET A 69 -5.59 -24.15 -42.29
CA MET A 69 -4.62 -25.04 -42.93
C MET A 69 -5.32 -26.06 -43.85
N LEU A 70 -6.43 -26.67 -43.39
CA LEU A 70 -7.21 -27.60 -44.18
C LEU A 70 -7.84 -26.93 -45.42
N LEU A 71 -8.39 -25.71 -45.27
CA LEU A 71 -8.95 -24.96 -46.39
C LEU A 71 -7.87 -24.60 -47.43
N GLY A 72 -6.64 -24.33 -46.98
CA GLY A 72 -5.51 -24.09 -47.90
C GLY A 72 -5.12 -25.31 -48.73
N GLU A 73 -5.28 -26.53 -48.21
CA GLU A 73 -5.01 -27.77 -48.95
C GLU A 73 -6.03 -28.01 -50.10
N PHE A 74 -7.22 -27.41 -49.97
CA PHE A 74 -8.25 -27.45 -50.99
C PHE A 74 -8.18 -26.30 -52.00
N ASP A 75 -7.03 -25.60 -52.12
CA ASP A 75 -6.83 -24.45 -52.99
C ASP A 75 -7.82 -23.28 -52.75
N ILE A 76 -8.46 -23.21 -51.57
CA ILE A 76 -9.37 -22.13 -51.22
C ILE A 76 -8.57 -20.88 -50.93
N ASN A 77 -8.95 -19.75 -51.52
CA ASN A 77 -8.29 -18.46 -51.28
C ASN A 77 -8.49 -18.00 -49.82
N LEU A 78 -7.44 -18.09 -49.00
CA LEU A 78 -7.44 -17.71 -47.59
C LEU A 78 -7.32 -16.19 -47.38
N GLY A 79 -7.05 -15.41 -48.43
CA GLY A 79 -6.83 -13.95 -48.34
C GLY A 79 -7.94 -13.23 -47.57
N PRO A 80 -9.23 -13.40 -47.86
CA PRO A 80 -10.32 -12.76 -47.12
C PRO A 80 -10.41 -13.19 -45.66
N LEU A 81 -10.10 -14.46 -45.36
CA LEU A 81 -10.12 -14.97 -43.97
C LEU A 81 -8.98 -14.39 -43.13
N ILE A 82 -7.77 -14.34 -43.71
CA ILE A 82 -6.61 -13.74 -43.07
C ILE A 82 -6.82 -12.24 -42.84
N ALA A 83 -7.37 -11.53 -43.83
CA ALA A 83 -7.70 -10.12 -43.71
C ALA A 83 -8.72 -9.87 -42.56
N GLY A 84 -9.79 -10.68 -42.50
CA GLY A 84 -10.80 -10.63 -41.45
C GLY A 84 -10.21 -10.93 -40.06
N ALA A 85 -9.37 -11.97 -39.96
CA ALA A 85 -8.68 -12.31 -38.72
C ALA A 85 -7.71 -11.17 -38.26
N GLY A 86 -7.06 -10.52 -39.24
CA GLY A 86 -6.21 -9.35 -38.94
C GLY A 86 -6.98 -8.17 -38.35
N ILE A 87 -8.15 -7.85 -38.91
CA ILE A 87 -9.03 -6.78 -38.38
C ILE A 87 -9.51 -7.15 -36.95
N LEU A 88 -9.92 -8.40 -36.73
CA LEU A 88 -10.30 -8.88 -35.39
C LEU A 88 -9.12 -8.81 -34.41
N GLY A 89 -7.90 -9.16 -34.84
CA GLY A 89 -6.70 -9.06 -34.05
C GLY A 89 -6.41 -7.63 -33.60
N VAL A 90 -6.54 -6.66 -34.51
CA VAL A 90 -6.38 -5.23 -34.19
C VAL A 90 -7.45 -4.77 -33.18
N ALA A 91 -8.72 -5.16 -33.37
CA ALA A 91 -9.80 -4.80 -32.46
C ALA A 91 -9.57 -5.36 -31.05
N ILE A 92 -9.14 -6.63 -30.93
CA ILE A 92 -8.76 -7.26 -29.66
C ILE A 92 -7.55 -6.54 -29.04
N GLY A 93 -6.56 -6.21 -29.85
CA GLY A 93 -5.35 -5.48 -29.41
C GLY A 93 -5.69 -4.11 -28.79
N PHE A 94 -6.56 -3.33 -29.42
CA PHE A 94 -7.05 -2.08 -28.85
C PHE A 94 -7.85 -2.32 -27.57
N GLY A 95 -8.69 -3.34 -27.53
CA GLY A 95 -9.45 -3.73 -26.33
C GLY A 95 -8.57 -4.16 -25.16
N ALA A 96 -7.39 -4.74 -25.43
CA ALA A 96 -6.43 -5.20 -24.41
C ALA A 96 -5.33 -4.17 -24.07
N GLN A 97 -5.32 -3.01 -24.70
CA GLN A 97 -4.26 -2.00 -24.56
C GLN A 97 -4.00 -1.59 -23.11
N SER A 98 -5.06 -1.38 -22.32
CA SER A 98 -4.92 -1.02 -20.90
C SER A 98 -4.24 -2.12 -20.09
N LEU A 99 -4.59 -3.39 -20.36
CA LEU A 99 -3.99 -4.53 -19.68
C LEU A 99 -2.47 -4.62 -19.96
N VAL A 100 -2.07 -4.41 -21.20
CA VAL A 100 -0.65 -4.42 -21.60
C VAL A 100 0.09 -3.25 -20.93
N ARG A 101 -0.52 -2.06 -20.89
CA ARG A 101 0.02 -0.90 -20.19
C ARG A 101 0.23 -1.18 -18.72
N ASP A 102 -0.79 -1.73 -18.02
CA ASP A 102 -0.72 -2.06 -16.60
C ASP A 102 0.46 -3.00 -16.30
N LEU A 103 0.63 -4.04 -17.13
CA LEU A 103 1.69 -5.02 -16.97
C LEU A 103 3.08 -4.41 -17.18
N LEU A 104 3.26 -3.62 -18.23
CA LEU A 104 4.54 -2.96 -18.51
C LEU A 104 4.88 -1.96 -17.42
N CYS A 105 3.94 -1.11 -16.99
CA CYS A 105 4.16 -0.19 -15.88
C CYS A 105 4.53 -0.93 -14.60
N GLY A 106 3.85 -2.02 -14.25
CA GLY A 106 4.17 -2.81 -13.06
C GLY A 106 5.57 -3.43 -13.10
N ILE A 107 6.00 -3.91 -14.27
CA ILE A 107 7.36 -4.44 -14.46
C ILE A 107 8.40 -3.33 -14.27
N PHE A 108 8.22 -2.17 -14.91
CA PHE A 108 9.18 -1.05 -14.77
C PHE A 108 9.21 -0.48 -13.36
N MET A 109 8.09 -0.33 -12.68
CA MET A 109 8.04 0.09 -11.28
C MET A 109 8.85 -0.82 -10.37
N LEU A 110 8.81 -2.15 -10.61
CA LEU A 110 9.61 -3.12 -9.84
C LEU A 110 11.10 -3.08 -10.21
N ILE A 111 11.44 -2.92 -11.50
CA ILE A 111 12.85 -2.86 -11.96
C ILE A 111 13.53 -1.57 -11.48
N GLU A 112 12.79 -0.45 -11.49
CA GLU A 112 13.31 0.86 -11.10
C GLU A 112 13.25 1.11 -9.59
N ASP A 113 12.67 0.17 -8.81
CA ASP A 113 12.51 0.28 -7.36
C ASP A 113 11.87 1.61 -6.92
N GLN A 114 10.81 2.03 -7.64
CA GLN A 114 10.15 3.31 -7.37
C GLN A 114 9.49 3.33 -5.99
N TYR A 115 8.92 2.20 -5.56
CA TYR A 115 8.35 1.98 -4.22
C TYR A 115 8.19 0.48 -3.93
N GLY A 116 8.21 0.14 -2.64
CA GLY A 116 8.04 -1.21 -2.12
C GLY A 116 6.84 -1.37 -1.19
N VAL A 117 6.63 -2.60 -0.71
CA VAL A 117 5.63 -2.89 0.33
C VAL A 117 6.06 -2.26 1.64
N GLY A 118 5.17 -1.49 2.26
CA GLY A 118 5.44 -0.73 3.47
C GLY A 118 5.70 0.75 3.24
N ASP A 119 6.05 1.16 2.02
CA ASP A 119 6.24 2.57 1.69
C ASP A 119 4.94 3.35 1.78
N VAL A 120 5.04 4.61 2.17
CA VAL A 120 3.95 5.57 2.09
C VAL A 120 4.10 6.36 0.80
N ILE A 121 3.13 6.23 -0.10
CA ILE A 121 3.16 6.87 -1.42
C ILE A 121 1.93 7.71 -1.68
N ASP A 122 2.12 8.74 -2.51
CA ASP A 122 1.06 9.48 -3.19
C ASP A 122 1.02 9.03 -4.66
N ALA A 123 -0.02 8.30 -5.02
CA ALA A 123 -0.27 7.84 -6.39
C ALA A 123 -1.22 8.78 -7.17
N GLY A 124 -1.52 9.97 -6.64
CA GLY A 124 -2.45 10.94 -7.19
C GLY A 124 -3.84 10.79 -6.56
N ASP A 125 -4.62 9.81 -7.00
CA ASP A 125 -6.00 9.60 -6.50
C ASP A 125 -6.04 8.98 -5.10
N ALA A 126 -4.96 8.31 -4.68
CA ALA A 126 -4.85 7.69 -3.36
C ALA A 126 -3.46 7.92 -2.74
N THR A 127 -3.47 8.27 -1.45
CA THR A 127 -2.25 8.40 -0.64
C THR A 127 -2.34 7.46 0.55
N GLY A 128 -1.31 6.66 0.77
CA GLY A 128 -1.28 5.71 1.88
C GLY A 128 -0.13 4.73 1.82
N THR A 129 -0.21 3.70 2.66
CA THR A 129 0.82 2.65 2.76
C THR A 129 0.58 1.57 1.71
N VAL A 130 1.62 1.18 1.00
CA VAL A 130 1.61 0.10 0.02
C VAL A 130 1.50 -1.24 0.73
N GLU A 131 0.42 -1.98 0.52
CA GLU A 131 0.24 -3.34 1.06
C GLU A 131 0.76 -4.43 0.12
N SER A 132 0.66 -4.20 -1.18
CA SER A 132 1.21 -5.14 -2.17
C SER A 132 1.41 -4.46 -3.52
N VAL A 133 2.49 -4.82 -4.19
CA VAL A 133 2.77 -4.45 -5.58
C VAL A 133 2.64 -5.71 -6.42
N GLY A 134 1.67 -5.71 -7.32
CA GLY A 134 1.45 -6.78 -8.29
C GLY A 134 1.86 -6.34 -9.69
N LEU A 135 1.95 -7.28 -10.64
CA LEU A 135 2.29 -6.96 -12.03
C LEU A 135 1.27 -6.01 -12.69
N ARG A 136 0.00 -6.10 -12.33
CA ARG A 136 -1.07 -5.29 -12.94
C ARG A 136 -1.63 -4.22 -12.02
N THR A 137 -1.64 -4.47 -10.71
CA THR A 137 -2.28 -3.59 -9.73
C THR A 137 -1.42 -3.42 -8.50
N THR A 138 -1.36 -2.19 -8.00
CA THR A 138 -0.81 -1.85 -6.69
C THR A 138 -1.95 -1.66 -5.69
N LYS A 139 -1.77 -2.11 -4.45
CA LYS A 139 -2.74 -1.94 -3.37
C LYS A 139 -2.18 -0.98 -2.34
N ILE A 140 -2.94 0.06 -2.06
CA ILE A 140 -2.59 1.11 -1.10
C ILE A 140 -3.68 1.19 -0.05
N ARG A 141 -3.31 1.24 1.23
CA ARG A 141 -4.23 1.50 2.34
C ARG A 141 -4.08 2.93 2.80
N ASP A 142 -5.17 3.69 2.73
CA ASP A 142 -5.19 5.07 3.20
C ASP A 142 -5.32 5.16 4.73
N ARG A 143 -5.26 6.40 5.24
CA ARG A 143 -5.38 6.69 6.68
C ARG A 143 -6.75 6.35 7.28
N HIS A 144 -7.78 6.23 6.44
CA HIS A 144 -9.15 5.88 6.85
C HIS A 144 -9.36 4.36 6.84
N GLY A 145 -8.33 3.58 6.44
CA GLY A 145 -8.40 2.13 6.35
C GLY A 145 -8.95 1.61 5.02
N THR A 146 -9.23 2.50 4.04
CA THR A 146 -9.71 2.10 2.72
C THR A 146 -8.59 1.44 1.94
N LEU A 147 -8.85 0.27 1.37
CA LEU A 147 -7.92 -0.44 0.50
C LEU A 147 -8.19 -0.09 -0.97
N TRP A 148 -7.32 0.69 -1.55
CA TRP A 148 -7.35 1.07 -2.96
C TRP A 148 -6.66 0.02 -3.82
N HIS A 149 -7.30 -0.36 -4.92
CA HIS A 149 -6.74 -1.24 -5.94
C HIS A 149 -6.53 -0.44 -7.20
N ILE A 150 -5.32 0.01 -7.45
CA ILE A 150 -4.99 0.93 -8.53
C ILE A 150 -4.30 0.15 -9.65
N PRO A 151 -4.83 0.15 -10.91
CA PRO A 151 -4.13 -0.37 -12.06
C PRO A 151 -2.80 0.38 -12.25
N ASN A 152 -1.70 -0.36 -12.45
CA ASN A 152 -0.37 0.26 -12.52
C ASN A 152 -0.26 1.27 -13.68
N GLY A 153 -0.97 1.05 -14.78
CA GLY A 153 -1.01 1.96 -15.93
C GLY A 153 -1.78 3.27 -15.70
N GLU A 154 -2.51 3.39 -14.58
CA GLU A 154 -3.19 4.62 -14.16
C GLU A 154 -2.32 5.48 -13.25
N ILE A 155 -1.27 4.92 -12.65
CA ILE A 155 -0.30 5.65 -11.84
C ILE A 155 0.63 6.42 -12.77
N ARG A 156 0.29 7.69 -13.02
CA ARG A 156 1.05 8.56 -13.93
C ARG A 156 2.27 9.19 -13.27
N ARG A 157 2.21 9.35 -11.98
CA ARG A 157 3.28 9.85 -11.10
C ARG A 157 3.14 9.18 -9.76
N VAL A 158 4.25 8.98 -9.09
CA VAL A 158 4.29 8.51 -7.71
C VAL A 158 5.20 9.44 -6.91
N GLY A 159 4.73 9.86 -5.74
CA GLY A 159 5.56 10.52 -4.73
C GLY A 159 5.81 9.56 -3.59
N ASN A 160 7.03 9.06 -3.44
CA ASN A 160 7.40 8.22 -2.30
C ASN A 160 7.76 9.13 -1.11
N MET A 161 6.98 9.04 -0.02
CA MET A 161 7.13 9.88 1.17
C MET A 161 7.99 9.22 2.25
N SER A 162 8.47 8.00 2.01
CA SER A 162 9.23 7.19 2.97
C SER A 162 10.54 6.64 2.41
N GLN A 163 10.98 7.08 1.22
CA GLN A 163 12.21 6.61 0.63
C GLN A 163 13.40 7.45 1.09
N LEU A 164 14.43 6.79 1.64
CA LEU A 164 15.70 7.33 2.09
C LEU A 164 15.60 8.32 3.25
N TRP A 165 14.84 9.37 3.17
CA TRP A 165 14.61 10.38 4.19
C TRP A 165 13.30 11.12 3.94
N ALA A 166 12.80 11.79 4.98
CA ALA A 166 11.60 12.62 4.90
C ALA A 166 11.83 13.98 5.56
N LYS A 167 10.89 14.91 5.43
CA LYS A 167 10.91 16.19 6.15
C LYS A 167 9.62 16.39 6.91
N ALA A 168 9.75 16.73 8.18
CA ALA A 168 8.68 17.37 8.93
C ALA A 168 8.76 18.89 8.67
N ILE A 169 7.67 19.44 8.11
CA ILE A 169 7.53 20.88 7.88
C ILE A 169 6.48 21.39 8.85
N LEU A 170 6.84 22.39 9.65
CA LEU A 170 5.96 23.06 10.59
C LEU A 170 5.84 24.53 10.19
N ASP A 171 4.62 24.96 9.97
CA ASP A 171 4.28 26.35 9.79
C ASP A 171 3.75 26.84 11.13
N ILE A 172 4.44 27.84 11.71
CA ILE A 172 4.19 28.38 13.04
C ILE A 172 3.73 29.82 12.86
N ASP A 173 2.50 30.11 13.29
CA ASP A 173 1.92 31.42 13.17
C ASP A 173 2.25 32.27 14.42
N VAL A 174 2.77 33.47 14.18
CA VAL A 174 3.07 34.48 15.22
C VAL A 174 2.29 35.76 14.92
N ALA A 175 1.98 36.54 15.97
CA ALA A 175 1.25 37.80 15.83
C ALA A 175 2.10 38.87 15.13
N TYR A 176 1.49 39.86 14.52
CA TYR A 176 2.17 40.94 13.81
C TYR A 176 3.02 41.87 14.70
N ASP A 177 2.71 41.90 15.99
CA ASP A 177 3.46 42.68 17.00
C ASP A 177 4.62 41.90 17.63
N THR A 178 4.84 40.65 17.20
CA THR A 178 5.92 39.78 17.69
C THR A 178 7.26 40.20 17.08
N ASP A 179 8.30 40.24 17.88
CA ASP A 179 9.69 40.36 17.41
C ASP A 179 10.07 39.06 16.66
N LEU A 180 10.22 39.16 15.33
CA LEU A 180 10.46 38.03 14.46
C LEU A 180 11.80 37.36 14.71
N ASP A 181 12.86 38.15 15.06
CA ASP A 181 14.18 37.62 15.30
C ASP A 181 14.18 36.77 16.59
N LEU A 182 13.56 37.30 17.65
CA LEU A 182 13.40 36.57 18.92
C LEU A 182 12.51 35.33 18.74
N ALA A 183 11.44 35.43 17.94
CA ALA A 183 10.56 34.28 17.65
C ALA A 183 11.32 33.15 16.91
N MET A 184 12.10 33.51 15.89
CA MET A 184 12.90 32.53 15.14
C MET A 184 13.98 31.91 16.01
N GLU A 185 14.66 32.70 16.86
CA GLU A 185 15.66 32.19 17.82
C GLU A 185 15.04 31.23 18.83
N THR A 186 13.85 31.56 19.34
CA THR A 186 13.11 30.69 20.28
C THR A 186 12.70 29.37 19.62
N ILE A 187 12.14 29.44 18.42
CA ILE A 187 11.74 28.22 17.64
C ILE A 187 12.96 27.35 17.37
N LYS A 188 14.09 27.96 16.99
CA LYS A 188 15.35 27.25 16.74
C LYS A 188 15.85 26.57 18.02
N THR A 189 15.88 27.27 19.14
CA THR A 189 16.34 26.72 20.43
C THR A 189 15.49 25.51 20.86
N VAL A 190 14.17 25.59 20.73
CA VAL A 190 13.27 24.45 21.03
C VAL A 190 13.52 23.28 20.09
N ALA A 191 13.65 23.55 18.79
CA ALA A 191 13.88 22.50 17.80
C ALA A 191 15.23 21.80 18.00
N ASP A 192 16.28 22.55 18.33
CA ASP A 192 17.61 22.02 18.64
C ASP A 192 17.60 21.21 19.93
N GLY A 193 16.83 21.62 20.95
CA GLY A 193 16.64 20.84 22.17
C GLY A 193 16.05 19.46 21.89
N VAL A 194 15.05 19.38 21.01
CA VAL A 194 14.46 18.09 20.60
C VAL A 194 15.48 17.23 19.81
N TRP A 195 16.34 17.85 19.01
CA TRP A 195 17.39 17.16 18.27
C TRP A 195 18.48 16.63 19.19
N ASP A 196 18.95 17.45 20.15
CA ASP A 196 20.01 17.09 21.10
C ASP A 196 19.57 16.00 22.09
N GLU A 197 18.30 16.02 22.52
CA GLU A 197 17.74 15.03 23.42
C GLU A 197 17.49 13.66 22.73
N GLN A 198 17.50 13.59 21.41
CA GLN A 198 17.26 12.38 20.59
C GLN A 198 16.08 11.55 21.11
N LEU A 199 14.94 12.20 21.30
CA LEU A 199 13.73 11.55 21.80
C LEU A 199 13.33 10.40 20.87
N GLU A 200 13.05 9.23 21.42
CA GLU A 200 12.62 8.03 20.62
C GLU A 200 11.43 8.33 19.68
N ALA A 201 10.61 9.33 20.01
CA ALA A 201 9.45 9.73 19.21
C ALA A 201 9.77 10.77 18.10
N ALA A 202 11.03 11.24 18.00
CA ALA A 202 11.46 12.26 17.06
C ALA A 202 12.83 11.91 16.47
N THR A 203 12.83 11.10 15.42
CA THR A 203 14.06 10.65 14.74
C THR A 203 14.53 11.70 13.75
N ILE A 204 15.30 12.66 14.25
CA ILE A 204 15.87 13.77 13.46
C ILE A 204 17.24 13.35 12.94
N VAL A 205 17.50 13.54 11.64
CA VAL A 205 18.74 13.12 10.96
C VAL A 205 19.73 14.26 10.80
N GLU A 206 19.24 15.46 10.65
CA GLU A 206 20.06 16.66 10.45
C GLU A 206 19.55 17.80 11.33
N GLU A 207 20.41 18.77 11.64
CA GLU A 207 20.06 19.96 12.42
C GLU A 207 18.79 20.65 11.87
N PRO A 208 17.81 21.01 12.73
CA PRO A 208 16.62 21.74 12.34
C PRO A 208 16.94 23.08 11.66
N VAL A 209 16.24 23.40 10.59
CA VAL A 209 16.48 24.63 9.82
C VAL A 209 15.25 25.51 9.82
N ILE A 210 15.39 26.77 10.23
CA ILE A 210 14.37 27.79 10.03
C ILE A 210 14.50 28.38 8.64
N SER A 211 13.44 28.21 7.84
CA SER A 211 13.37 28.75 6.47
C SER A 211 13.00 30.25 6.43
N GLY A 212 12.70 30.84 7.59
CA GLY A 212 12.25 32.22 7.72
C GLY A 212 10.76 32.40 7.56
N VAL A 213 10.32 33.65 7.30
CA VAL A 213 8.94 33.99 7.06
C VAL A 213 8.46 33.38 5.74
N GLN A 214 7.44 32.56 5.81
CA GLN A 214 6.85 31.88 4.65
C GLN A 214 5.70 32.66 4.03
N ASN A 215 4.88 33.30 4.87
CA ASN A 215 3.68 34.02 4.43
C ASN A 215 3.28 35.10 5.42
N PHE A 216 2.66 36.15 4.90
CA PHE A 216 1.97 37.19 5.67
C PHE A 216 0.46 36.95 5.52
N GLY A 217 -0.17 36.35 6.53
CA GLY A 217 -1.59 36.08 6.56
C GLY A 217 -2.41 37.31 6.95
N SER A 218 -3.74 37.19 7.06
CA SER A 218 -4.62 38.29 7.50
C SER A 218 -4.38 38.66 8.96
N ASP A 219 -4.08 37.69 9.82
CA ASP A 219 -4.00 37.85 11.28
C ASP A 219 -2.67 37.38 11.89
N ALA A 220 -1.81 36.74 11.10
CA ALA A 220 -0.55 36.19 11.59
C ALA A 220 0.54 36.20 10.51
N ILE A 221 1.78 36.13 10.97
CA ILE A 221 2.98 35.91 10.16
C ILE A 221 3.39 34.45 10.35
N THR A 222 3.52 33.71 9.26
CA THR A 222 3.88 32.30 9.30
C THR A 222 5.39 32.10 9.15
N ILE A 223 6.02 31.51 10.17
CA ILE A 223 7.43 31.11 10.16
C ILE A 223 7.52 29.61 9.88
N ARG A 224 8.40 29.19 8.96
CA ARG A 224 8.58 27.79 8.61
C ARG A 224 9.82 27.18 9.24
N LEU A 225 9.59 26.10 9.99
CA LEU A 225 10.60 25.18 10.48
C LEU A 225 10.62 23.92 9.61
N SER A 226 11.78 23.52 9.14
CA SER A 226 12.03 22.29 8.38
C SER A 226 12.97 21.38 9.15
N VAL A 227 12.56 20.13 9.35
CA VAL A 227 13.35 19.13 10.08
C VAL A 227 13.44 17.86 9.24
N LYS A 228 14.66 17.40 8.94
CA LYS A 228 14.91 16.17 8.21
C LYS A 228 14.83 14.99 9.18
N THR A 229 14.04 13.97 8.80
CA THR A 229 13.75 12.81 9.63
C THR A 229 14.08 11.51 8.89
N GLU A 230 14.14 10.41 9.62
CA GLU A 230 14.12 9.09 9.02
C GLU A 230 12.81 8.86 8.24
N PRO A 231 12.82 7.87 7.32
CA PRO A 231 11.63 7.51 6.54
C PRO A 231 10.41 7.23 7.41
N ALA A 232 9.26 7.76 7.02
CA ALA A 232 7.97 7.64 7.70
C ALA A 232 7.85 8.29 9.09
N GLU A 233 8.94 8.90 9.64
CA GLU A 233 8.95 9.54 10.96
C GLU A 233 8.63 11.04 10.93
N GLN A 234 8.39 11.64 9.77
CA GLN A 234 8.04 13.06 9.64
C GLN A 234 6.75 13.44 10.39
N TRP A 235 5.82 12.52 10.53
CA TRP A 235 4.54 12.79 11.21
C TRP A 235 4.68 12.72 12.74
N SER A 236 5.44 11.75 13.27
CA SER A 236 5.75 11.60 14.71
C SER A 236 6.58 12.79 15.19
N THR A 237 7.67 13.09 14.49
CA THR A 237 8.54 14.24 14.76
C THR A 237 7.76 15.55 14.72
N GLY A 238 6.90 15.74 13.69
CA GLY A 238 6.08 16.95 13.62
C GLY A 238 5.05 17.08 14.76
N ARG A 239 4.60 15.98 15.37
CA ARG A 239 3.74 16.02 16.57
C ARG A 239 4.54 16.38 17.84
N VAL A 240 5.76 15.86 17.97
CA VAL A 240 6.65 16.18 19.10
C VAL A 240 7.01 17.65 19.11
N LEU A 241 7.40 18.19 17.93
CA LEU A 241 7.78 19.60 17.80
C LEU A 241 6.61 20.60 17.99
N ARG A 242 5.35 20.15 17.91
CA ARG A 242 4.17 20.99 18.20
C ARG A 242 3.75 20.97 19.68
N LYS A 243 4.37 20.16 20.52
CA LYS A 243 4.05 20.00 21.94
C LYS A 243 4.90 20.91 22.80
#